data_254b2b053077519005ea45d70191e384
#
_entry.id   254b2b053077519005ea45d70191e384
#
_cell.length_a   1.000
_cell.length_b   1.000
_cell.length_c   1.000
_cell.angle_alpha   90.00
_cell.angle_beta   90.00
_cell.angle_gamma   90.00
#
_symmetry.space_group_name_H-M   'P 1'
#
loop_
_entity.id
_entity.type
_entity.pdbx_description
1 polymer ?
#
loop_
_entity_poly.entity_id
_entity_poly.type
_entity_poly.pdbx_seq_one_letter_code
_entity_poly.pdbx_strand_id
1 'polypeptide(L)'
;MSQLPAPHPPEALRPDVTTTPYREAYSRINGVVVVGEALADRHFRLLARAIPEDRAELLRLAAMEARHARDFVGCGRQLGIRPDL
;
A
#
# COMPACT_ATOMS: atom_id res chain seq x y z
N MET A 1 16.39 11.13 32.80
CA MET A 1 15.19 10.37 32.48
C MET A 1 14.82 10.57 31.03
N SER A 2 14.71 9.50 30.32
CA SER A 2 14.38 9.61 28.90
C SER A 2 12.90 9.92 28.73
N GLN A 3 12.60 10.80 27.81
CA GLN A 3 11.24 11.07 27.40
C GLN A 3 10.92 10.24 26.18
N LEU A 4 9.74 9.67 26.16
CA LEU A 4 9.26 8.99 24.98
C LEU A 4 9.02 10.05 23.89
N PRO A 5 9.38 9.74 22.64
CA PRO A 5 9.06 10.66 21.55
C PRO A 5 7.54 10.82 21.43
N ALA A 6 7.11 11.98 20.99
CA ALA A 6 5.71 12.19 20.71
C ALA A 6 5.24 11.17 19.67
N PRO A 7 4.05 10.57 19.84
CA PRO A 7 3.55 9.58 18.87
C PRO A 7 3.23 10.17 17.50
N HIS A 8 3.15 11.49 17.41
CA HIS A 8 2.85 12.20 16.17
C HIS A 8 3.87 13.32 15.95
N PRO A 9 4.20 13.63 14.69
CA PRO A 9 5.04 14.79 14.40
C PRO A 9 4.34 16.07 14.83
N PRO A 10 5.12 17.15 15.09
CA PRO A 10 4.54 18.46 15.33
C PRO A 10 3.56 18.86 14.22
N GLU A 11 2.55 19.64 14.58
CA GLU A 11 1.51 20.08 13.65
C GLU A 11 2.10 20.68 12.37
N ALA A 12 3.15 21.52 12.51
CA ALA A 12 3.78 22.17 11.37
C ALA A 12 4.49 21.21 10.41
N LEU A 13 4.78 19.97 10.84
CA LEU A 13 5.43 18.94 10.02
C LEU A 13 4.47 17.92 9.44
N ARG A 14 3.18 18.02 9.77
CA ARG A 14 2.18 17.12 9.20
C ARG A 14 1.92 17.51 7.75
N PRO A 15 1.80 16.52 6.87
CA PRO A 15 1.48 16.82 5.48
C PRO A 15 0.09 17.43 5.38
N ASP A 16 -0.04 18.47 4.56
CA ASP A 16 -1.35 19.00 4.22
C ASP A 16 -1.90 18.24 3.02
N VAL A 17 -2.86 17.37 3.29
CA VAL A 17 -3.46 16.49 2.28
C VAL A 17 -4.26 17.25 1.22
N THR A 18 -4.50 18.55 1.41
CA THR A 18 -5.23 19.37 0.45
C THR A 18 -4.33 19.99 -0.61
N THR A 19 -3.01 19.97 -0.41
CA THR A 19 -2.08 20.60 -1.36
C THR A 19 -1.92 19.78 -2.63
N THR A 20 -1.73 20.46 -3.74
CA THR A 20 -1.50 19.82 -5.04
C THR A 20 -0.27 18.91 -5.04
N PRO A 21 0.91 19.35 -4.51
CA PRO A 21 2.07 18.46 -4.46
C PRO A 21 1.83 17.17 -3.69
N TYR A 22 1.12 17.22 -2.56
CA TYR A 22 0.79 16.03 -1.79
C TYR A 22 -0.10 15.10 -2.62
N ARG A 23 -1.15 15.64 -3.22
CA ARG A 23 -2.13 14.86 -3.99
C ARG A 23 -1.50 14.20 -5.21
N GLU A 24 -0.65 14.91 -5.92
CA GLU A 24 0.07 14.36 -7.07
C GLU A 24 1.03 13.26 -6.64
N ALA A 25 1.78 13.46 -5.55
CA ALA A 25 2.68 12.45 -5.02
C ALA A 25 1.92 11.20 -4.58
N TYR A 26 0.81 11.37 -3.87
CA TYR A 26 -0.02 10.25 -3.43
C TYR A 26 -0.56 9.47 -4.63
N SER A 27 -1.04 10.16 -5.66
CA SER A 27 -1.56 9.53 -6.88
C SER A 27 -0.50 8.64 -7.54
N ARG A 28 0.72 9.15 -7.69
CA ARG A 28 1.84 8.38 -8.28
C ARG A 28 2.21 7.18 -7.43
N ILE A 29 2.34 7.38 -6.13
CA ILE A 29 2.67 6.28 -5.20
C ILE A 29 1.55 5.25 -5.21
N ASN A 30 0.30 5.69 -5.20
CA ASN A 30 -0.86 4.82 -5.27
C ASN A 30 -0.82 3.94 -6.53
N GLY A 31 -0.49 4.51 -7.68
CA GLY A 31 -0.32 3.75 -8.92
C GLY A 31 0.77 2.69 -8.81
N VAL A 32 1.93 3.06 -8.26
CA VAL A 32 3.05 2.13 -8.05
C VAL A 32 2.64 0.98 -7.11
N VAL A 33 1.95 1.30 -6.02
CA VAL A 33 1.49 0.28 -5.05
C VAL A 33 0.50 -0.67 -5.72
N VAL A 34 -0.48 -0.16 -6.46
CA VAL A 34 -1.49 -0.99 -7.13
C VAL A 34 -0.83 -1.97 -8.09
N VAL A 35 0.09 -1.49 -8.93
CA VAL A 35 0.80 -2.35 -9.90
C VAL A 35 1.70 -3.36 -9.18
N GLY A 36 2.47 -2.90 -8.19
CA GLY A 36 3.40 -3.77 -7.44
C GLY A 36 2.68 -4.87 -6.69
N GLU A 37 1.57 -4.54 -6.01
CA GLU A 37 0.81 -5.53 -5.26
C GLU A 37 0.09 -6.52 -6.18
N ALA A 38 -0.36 -6.07 -7.36
CA ALA A 38 -0.95 -6.96 -8.36
C ALA A 38 0.08 -7.95 -8.91
N LEU A 39 1.31 -7.50 -9.16
CA LEU A 39 2.40 -8.36 -9.57
C LEU A 39 2.77 -9.36 -8.49
N ALA A 40 2.84 -8.92 -7.23
CA ALA A 40 3.14 -9.80 -6.11
C ALA A 40 2.07 -10.87 -5.94
N ASP A 41 0.80 -10.51 -6.01
CA ASP A 41 -0.32 -11.47 -5.98
C ASP A 41 -0.13 -12.55 -7.05
N ARG A 42 0.11 -12.12 -8.28
CA ARG A 42 0.30 -13.04 -9.41
C ARG A 42 1.50 -13.96 -9.19
N HIS A 43 2.64 -13.41 -8.74
CA HIS A 43 3.85 -14.20 -8.50
C HIS A 43 3.65 -15.24 -7.41
N PHE A 44 2.99 -14.87 -6.31
CA PHE A 44 2.71 -15.84 -5.25
C PHE A 44 1.80 -16.97 -5.73
N ARG A 45 0.82 -16.67 -6.59
CA ARG A 45 -0.05 -17.70 -7.16
C ARG A 45 0.71 -18.64 -8.09
N LEU A 46 1.64 -18.10 -8.88
CA LEU A 46 2.49 -18.92 -9.73
C LEU A 46 3.41 -19.83 -8.90
N LEU A 47 4.00 -19.27 -7.83
CA LEU A 47 4.84 -20.05 -6.92
C LEU A 47 4.03 -21.15 -6.22
N ALA A 48 2.78 -20.89 -5.87
CA ALA A 48 1.91 -21.88 -5.24
C ALA A 48 1.68 -23.09 -6.15
N ARG A 49 1.70 -22.90 -7.46
CA ARG A 49 1.64 -24.02 -8.41
C ARG A 49 2.96 -24.77 -8.50
N ALA A 50 4.08 -24.05 -8.43
CA ALA A 50 5.41 -24.63 -8.58
C ALA A 50 5.88 -25.34 -7.31
N ILE A 51 5.39 -24.91 -6.14
CA ILE A 51 5.82 -25.41 -4.83
C ILE A 51 4.57 -25.87 -4.06
N PRO A 52 3.99 -27.04 -4.39
CA PRO A 52 2.72 -27.47 -3.78
C PRO A 52 2.76 -27.60 -2.26
N GLU A 53 3.90 -27.93 -1.69
CA GLU A 53 4.08 -28.07 -0.24
C GLU A 53 3.90 -26.75 0.50
N ASP A 54 4.11 -25.61 -0.18
CA ASP A 54 3.96 -24.28 0.41
C ASP A 54 2.72 -23.55 -0.12
N ARG A 55 1.86 -24.26 -0.82
CA ARG A 55 0.71 -23.66 -1.50
C ARG A 55 -0.16 -22.81 -0.59
N ALA A 56 -0.54 -23.33 0.57
CA ALA A 56 -1.45 -22.64 1.48
C ALA A 56 -0.86 -21.32 1.93
N GLU A 57 0.42 -21.30 2.30
CA GLU A 57 1.11 -20.09 2.75
C GLU A 57 1.28 -19.08 1.60
N LEU A 58 1.63 -19.58 0.41
CA LEU A 58 1.80 -18.71 -0.76
C LEU A 58 0.48 -18.07 -1.20
N LEU A 59 -0.64 -18.80 -1.14
CA LEU A 59 -1.95 -18.24 -1.43
C LEU A 59 -2.39 -17.22 -0.37
N ARG A 60 -2.03 -17.45 0.90
CA ARG A 60 -2.27 -16.49 1.97
C ARG A 60 -1.52 -15.19 1.71
N LEU A 61 -0.26 -15.27 1.29
CA LEU A 61 0.55 -14.10 0.94
C LEU A 61 -0.03 -13.36 -0.27
N ALA A 62 -0.50 -14.09 -1.27
CA ALA A 62 -1.16 -13.49 -2.44
C ALA A 62 -2.39 -12.67 -2.01
N ALA A 63 -3.22 -13.24 -1.15
CA ALA A 63 -4.43 -12.55 -0.65
C ALA A 63 -4.07 -11.31 0.16
N MET A 64 -2.99 -11.37 0.94
CA MET A 64 -2.50 -10.24 1.73
C MET A 64 -2.06 -9.09 0.81
N GLU A 65 -1.32 -9.38 -0.25
CA GLU A 65 -0.88 -8.38 -1.21
C GLU A 65 -2.05 -7.71 -1.92
N ALA A 66 -3.05 -8.50 -2.31
CA ALA A 66 -4.27 -7.96 -2.92
C ALA A 66 -5.02 -7.03 -1.97
N ARG A 67 -5.05 -7.35 -0.67
CA ARG A 67 -5.69 -6.51 0.34
C ARG A 67 -4.93 -5.20 0.52
N HIS A 68 -3.61 -5.22 0.53
CA HIS A 68 -2.79 -4.01 0.62
C HIS A 68 -3.14 -3.03 -0.50
N ALA A 69 -3.26 -3.52 -1.73
CA ALA A 69 -3.62 -2.67 -2.86
C ALA A 69 -5.01 -2.03 -2.65
N ARG A 70 -5.99 -2.82 -2.23
CA ARG A 70 -7.34 -2.31 -1.98
C ARG A 70 -7.35 -1.26 -0.88
N ASP A 71 -6.62 -1.50 0.21
CA ASP A 71 -6.57 -0.58 1.34
C ASP A 71 -5.94 0.75 0.94
N PHE A 72 -4.84 0.70 0.19
CA PHE A 72 -4.16 1.92 -0.25
C PHE A 72 -5.04 2.73 -1.21
N VAL A 73 -5.68 2.07 -2.16
CA VAL A 73 -6.63 2.73 -3.08
C VAL A 73 -7.81 3.30 -2.31
N GLY A 74 -8.33 2.56 -1.32
CA GLY A 74 -9.42 3.01 -0.49
C GLY A 74 -9.10 4.26 0.29
N CYS A 75 -7.91 4.33 0.89
CA CYS A 75 -7.44 5.54 1.57
C CYS A 75 -7.35 6.73 0.61
N GLY A 76 -6.82 6.52 -0.58
CA GLY A 76 -6.77 7.56 -1.60
C GLY A 76 -8.15 8.05 -1.99
N ARG A 77 -9.10 7.12 -2.14
CA ARG A 77 -10.48 7.46 -2.49
C ARG A 77 -11.13 8.36 -1.45
N GLN A 78 -10.87 8.11 -0.17
CA GLN A 78 -11.37 8.97 0.92
C GLN A 78 -10.83 10.39 0.81
N LEU A 79 -9.64 10.56 0.25
CA LEU A 79 -9.02 11.86 0.01
C LEU A 79 -9.38 12.44 -1.38
N GLY A 80 -10.18 11.72 -2.16
CA GLY A 80 -10.52 12.13 -3.52
C GLY A 80 -9.35 12.00 -4.49
N ILE A 81 -8.42 11.08 -4.24
CA ILE A 81 -7.22 10.86 -5.04
C ILE A 81 -7.32 9.51 -5.76
N ARG A 82 -7.10 9.51 -7.06
CA ARG A 82 -7.08 8.28 -7.86
C ARG A 82 -5.63 7.84 -8.11
N PRO A 83 -5.38 6.51 -8.24
CA PRO A 83 -4.06 6.05 -8.63
C PRO A 83 -3.74 6.48 -10.06
N ASP A 84 -2.49 6.86 -10.27
CA ASP A 84 -1.95 7.16 -11.59
C ASP A 84 -1.44 5.85 -12.21
N LEU A 85 -2.25 5.27 -13.06
CA LEU A 85 -1.98 3.95 -13.65
C LEU A 85 -1.47 4.04 -15.07
#